data_af8cf2e19b80b157a5bc4b060bec3104
#
_entry.id   af8cf2e19b80b157a5bc4b060bec3104
#
_cell.length_a   1.000
_cell.length_b   1.000
_cell.length_c   1.000
_cell.angle_alpha   90.00
_cell.angle_beta   90.00
_cell.angle_gamma   90.00
#
_symmetry.space_group_name_H-M   'P 1'
#
loop_
_entity.id
_entity.type
_entity.pdbx_description
1 polymer ?
#
loop_
_entity_poly.entity_id
_entity_poly.type
_entity_poly.pdbx_seq_one_letter_code
_entity_poly.pdbx_strand_id
1 'polypeptide(L)'
;MSSGKIQTVRGDVQPEVLGRTLTHEHLCMKFTHFYREPPKEIENNFNEGFTCSKIGYIRQFPYSSRYNLLLNDPDARDAVSSDVQLYKSLGGGSIVENTTLGLERDIGFYKRVSESTDVHIVAGTGHYIADLQSENTLRSTKEDLYNHMLEELTRGCVDYPSVKAGFMGEIASVWPLRDFESRAISAAGELQAQIGCGVSFHPHRDPEAPFEIIRLYAEAGGKVDKAVMSHLDRTLLDPAKLLEFSKLGSYCQFDLFGTEVSYYQLNVDTDMPSDAQRIVMIKQLVSEGKEDKILMSHDIHTKHRLTKFGGHGYSHIITNVLPRLKNKGLTQEVIDKITIDNPAKWLTMANA
;
A
#
# COMPACT_ATOMS: atom_id res chain seq x y z
N MET A 1 -20.89 8.43 -9.97
CA MET A 1 -19.63 7.71 -10.27
C MET A 1 -19.81 7.00 -11.60
N SER A 2 -18.78 6.95 -12.44
CA SER A 2 -18.85 6.27 -13.74
C SER A 2 -18.62 4.78 -13.51
N SER A 3 -19.70 4.00 -13.52
CA SER A 3 -19.61 2.54 -13.45
C SER A 3 -18.69 1.97 -14.54
N GLY A 4 -17.92 0.96 -14.19
CA GLY A 4 -16.96 0.31 -15.10
C GLY A 4 -15.69 1.10 -15.34
N LYS A 5 -15.45 2.21 -14.62
CA LYS A 5 -14.24 3.04 -14.74
C LYS A 5 -13.44 3.04 -13.45
N ILE A 6 -12.23 3.57 -13.54
CA ILE A 6 -11.30 3.78 -12.43
C ILE A 6 -11.06 5.27 -12.25
N GLN A 7 -11.24 5.78 -11.03
CA GLN A 7 -10.99 7.18 -10.68
C GLN A 7 -9.49 7.38 -10.41
N THR A 8 -8.84 8.24 -11.17
CA THR A 8 -7.44 8.65 -10.95
C THR A 8 -7.39 10.12 -10.55
N VAL A 9 -6.24 10.60 -10.11
CA VAL A 9 -6.04 12.03 -9.77
C VAL A 9 -6.19 12.96 -11.00
N ARG A 10 -6.22 12.41 -12.22
CA ARG A 10 -6.47 13.14 -13.48
C ARG A 10 -7.89 12.95 -14.02
N GLY A 11 -8.75 12.24 -13.30
CA GLY A 11 -10.12 11.90 -13.73
C GLY A 11 -10.31 10.42 -14.02
N ASP A 12 -11.48 10.07 -14.53
CA ASP A 12 -11.89 8.70 -14.79
C ASP A 12 -11.22 8.13 -16.03
N VAL A 13 -10.74 6.89 -15.94
CA VAL A 13 -10.11 6.15 -17.04
C VAL A 13 -10.76 4.78 -17.22
N GLN A 14 -10.60 4.19 -18.41
CA GLN A 14 -10.98 2.80 -18.63
C GLN A 14 -9.96 1.86 -17.98
N PRO A 15 -10.38 0.70 -17.45
CA PRO A 15 -9.47 -0.24 -16.78
C PRO A 15 -8.27 -0.66 -17.63
N GLU A 16 -8.44 -0.79 -18.93
CA GLU A 16 -7.43 -1.27 -19.87
C GLU A 16 -6.22 -0.32 -20.01
N VAL A 17 -6.40 0.97 -19.67
CA VAL A 17 -5.31 1.95 -19.79
C VAL A 17 -4.40 2.03 -18.57
N LEU A 18 -4.76 1.37 -17.46
CA LEU A 18 -3.91 1.36 -16.27
C LEU A 18 -2.52 0.76 -16.53
N GLY A 19 -2.48 -0.30 -17.34
CA GLY A 19 -1.25 -1.03 -17.59
C GLY A 19 -0.68 -1.68 -16.30
N ARG A 20 0.62 -1.90 -16.27
CA ARG A 20 1.30 -2.50 -15.11
C ARG A 20 1.23 -1.58 -13.91
N THR A 21 0.70 -2.09 -12.80
CA THR A 21 0.29 -1.28 -11.65
C THR A 21 1.00 -1.73 -10.37
N LEU A 22 1.57 -0.78 -9.64
CA LEU A 22 1.98 -0.95 -8.24
C LEU A 22 0.77 -0.68 -7.34
N THR A 23 0.37 -1.66 -6.57
CA THR A 23 -0.92 -1.62 -5.86
C THR A 23 -0.84 -1.07 -4.44
N HIS A 24 0.37 -0.80 -3.95
CA HIS A 24 0.58 -0.23 -2.62
C HIS A 24 1.88 0.58 -2.57
N GLU A 25 1.76 1.89 -2.72
CA GLU A 25 2.90 2.81 -2.61
C GLU A 25 2.53 4.08 -1.86
N HIS A 26 3.56 4.80 -1.41
CA HIS A 26 3.45 6.13 -0.83
C HIS A 26 4.35 7.10 -1.60
N LEU A 27 3.78 8.19 -2.08
CA LEU A 27 4.52 9.23 -2.82
C LEU A 27 4.85 10.43 -1.94
N CYS A 28 4.05 10.67 -0.89
CA CYS A 28 4.26 11.77 0.05
C CYS A 28 3.62 11.41 1.39
N MET A 29 4.44 11.27 2.43
CA MET A 29 3.94 10.98 3.77
C MET A 29 4.93 11.39 4.86
N LYS A 30 4.44 11.47 6.10
CA LYS A 30 5.24 11.63 7.30
C LYS A 30 5.07 10.41 8.22
N PHE A 31 6.16 9.69 8.45
CA PHE A 31 6.16 8.42 9.18
C PHE A 31 6.90 8.49 10.53
N THR A 32 7.15 9.70 11.05
CA THR A 32 7.97 9.94 12.25
C THR A 32 7.39 9.37 13.55
N HIS A 33 6.10 9.04 13.60
CA HIS A 33 5.48 8.33 14.72
C HIS A 33 6.14 6.97 14.97
N PHE A 34 6.60 6.31 13.93
CA PHE A 34 7.23 4.99 14.01
C PHE A 34 8.73 5.02 14.28
N TYR A 35 9.26 6.19 14.66
CA TYR A 35 10.67 6.30 15.05
C TYR A 35 11.02 5.33 16.19
N ARG A 36 12.18 4.70 16.06
CA ARG A 36 12.79 3.82 17.07
C ARG A 36 14.21 4.28 17.35
N GLU A 37 14.59 4.33 18.63
CA GLU A 37 15.97 4.67 19.00
C GLU A 37 16.94 3.64 18.40
N PRO A 38 18.06 4.09 17.82
CA PRO A 38 19.09 3.19 17.32
C PRO A 38 19.87 2.54 18.49
N PRO A 39 20.60 1.43 18.21
CA PRO A 39 21.58 0.94 19.16
C PRO A 39 22.60 2.02 19.52
N LYS A 40 22.92 2.16 20.81
CA LYS A 40 23.79 3.25 21.34
C LYS A 40 25.16 3.30 20.67
N GLU A 41 25.72 2.14 20.36
CA GLU A 41 27.06 1.98 19.77
C GLU A 41 27.16 2.62 18.37
N ILE A 42 26.06 2.80 17.69
CA ILE A 42 26.00 3.30 16.31
C ILE A 42 25.11 4.53 16.13
N GLU A 43 24.59 5.10 17.22
CA GLU A 43 23.59 6.21 17.18
C GLU A 43 24.02 7.41 16.33
N ASN A 44 25.33 7.73 16.32
CA ASN A 44 25.87 8.85 15.55
C ASN A 44 25.74 8.70 14.02
N ASN A 45 25.37 7.51 13.52
CA ASN A 45 25.17 7.28 12.08
C ASN A 45 23.78 7.71 11.58
N PHE A 46 22.86 8.10 12.47
CA PHE A 46 21.45 8.37 12.12
C PHE A 46 21.06 9.86 12.21
N ASN A 47 21.94 10.73 12.71
CA ASN A 47 21.62 12.13 13.06
C ASN A 47 21.67 13.12 11.88
N GLU A 48 22.16 12.68 10.72
CA GLU A 48 22.36 13.51 9.52
C GLU A 48 21.76 12.85 8.29
N GLY A 49 21.75 13.56 7.17
CA GLY A 49 21.33 13.04 5.87
C GLY A 49 22.17 11.83 5.40
N PHE A 50 21.77 11.26 4.27
CA PHE A 50 22.39 10.05 3.73
C PHE A 50 23.76 10.33 3.12
N THR A 51 24.73 9.46 3.47
CA THR A 51 26.03 9.36 2.83
C THR A 51 26.32 7.89 2.54
N CYS A 52 27.22 7.60 1.60
CA CYS A 52 27.60 6.21 1.29
C CYS A 52 28.09 5.44 2.52
N SER A 53 28.75 6.11 3.48
CA SER A 53 29.25 5.48 4.70
C SER A 53 28.14 5.17 5.72
N LYS A 54 26.98 5.83 5.64
CA LYS A 54 25.88 5.68 6.60
C LYS A 54 24.72 4.85 6.08
N ILE A 55 24.57 4.73 4.75
CA ILE A 55 23.39 4.07 4.15
C ILE A 55 23.22 2.60 4.61
N GLY A 56 24.30 1.89 4.88
CA GLY A 56 24.26 0.51 5.39
C GLY A 56 23.58 0.42 6.77
N TYR A 57 23.86 1.35 7.67
CA TYR A 57 23.21 1.45 8.98
C TYR A 57 21.73 1.78 8.84
N ILE A 58 21.39 2.74 7.98
CA ILE A 58 19.98 3.16 7.74
C ILE A 58 19.17 2.01 7.13
N ARG A 59 19.75 1.22 6.25
CA ARG A 59 19.08 0.04 5.69
C ARG A 59 18.80 -1.05 6.73
N GLN A 60 19.69 -1.21 7.72
CA GLN A 60 19.50 -2.17 8.83
C GLN A 60 18.52 -1.68 9.88
N PHE A 61 18.49 -0.36 10.13
CA PHE A 61 17.63 0.28 11.14
C PHE A 61 16.85 1.44 10.52
N PRO A 62 15.93 1.16 9.57
CA PRO A 62 15.30 2.20 8.77
C PRO A 62 14.42 3.16 9.57
N TYR A 63 13.94 2.73 10.73
CA TYR A 63 13.11 3.56 11.61
C TYR A 63 13.92 4.36 12.64
N SER A 64 15.24 4.28 12.63
CA SER A 64 16.12 5.02 13.55
C SER A 64 16.66 6.33 12.98
N SER A 65 16.28 6.72 11.77
CA SER A 65 16.64 8.02 11.18
C SER A 65 15.35 8.84 10.95
N ARG A 66 15.20 9.97 11.68
CA ARG A 66 14.04 10.86 11.49
C ARG A 66 13.99 11.43 10.08
N TYR A 67 15.16 11.74 9.49
CA TYR A 67 15.25 12.19 8.10
C TYR A 67 14.75 11.13 7.11
N ASN A 68 15.02 9.84 7.37
CA ASN A 68 14.53 8.74 6.55
C ASN A 68 12.99 8.60 6.56
N LEU A 69 12.35 8.99 7.67
CA LEU A 69 10.90 8.87 7.88
C LEU A 69 10.08 10.06 7.33
N LEU A 70 10.74 11.02 6.67
CA LEU A 70 10.12 12.18 6.05
C LEU A 70 10.08 12.00 4.53
N LEU A 71 8.98 11.51 3.98
CA LEU A 71 8.79 11.39 2.52
C LEU A 71 8.06 12.61 1.93
N ASN A 72 7.93 13.69 2.70
CA ASN A 72 7.17 14.89 2.34
C ASN A 72 8.02 16.16 2.16
N ASP A 73 9.33 16.09 2.37
CA ASP A 73 10.23 17.24 2.16
C ASP A 73 10.61 17.40 0.68
N PRO A 74 11.22 18.54 0.29
CA PRO A 74 11.58 18.82 -1.11
C PRO A 74 12.49 17.75 -1.74
N ASP A 75 13.49 17.25 -1.01
CA ASP A 75 14.42 16.23 -1.50
C ASP A 75 13.72 14.90 -1.81
N ALA A 76 12.76 14.51 -0.98
CA ALA A 76 11.95 13.32 -1.20
C ALA A 76 11.02 13.50 -2.40
N ARG A 77 10.37 14.67 -2.54
CA ARG A 77 9.47 14.96 -3.67
C ARG A 77 10.19 14.90 -5.01
N ASP A 78 11.40 15.44 -5.10
CA ASP A 78 12.24 15.36 -6.30
C ASP A 78 12.63 13.91 -6.61
N ALA A 79 13.04 13.15 -5.59
CA ALA A 79 13.40 11.75 -5.73
C ALA A 79 12.22 10.89 -6.18
N VAL A 80 11.04 11.07 -5.58
CA VAL A 80 9.80 10.39 -5.98
C VAL A 80 9.45 10.70 -7.43
N SER A 81 9.47 11.97 -7.83
CA SER A 81 9.16 12.37 -9.22
C SER A 81 10.11 11.69 -10.21
N SER A 82 11.41 11.66 -9.89
CA SER A 82 12.43 11.02 -10.73
C SER A 82 12.25 9.50 -10.82
N ASP A 83 11.93 8.86 -9.69
CA ASP A 83 11.71 7.41 -9.63
C ASP A 83 10.41 6.99 -10.35
N VAL A 84 9.36 7.79 -10.26
CA VAL A 84 8.11 7.54 -11.01
C VAL A 84 8.34 7.71 -12.51
N GLN A 85 9.15 8.69 -12.92
CA GLN A 85 9.55 8.84 -14.34
C GLN A 85 10.36 7.64 -14.83
N LEU A 86 11.28 7.11 -14.01
CA LEU A 86 12.02 5.88 -14.32
C LEU A 86 11.05 4.68 -14.43
N TYR A 87 10.11 4.54 -13.49
CA TYR A 87 9.08 3.51 -13.53
C TYR A 87 8.29 3.54 -14.84
N LYS A 88 7.86 4.73 -15.29
CA LYS A 88 7.19 4.92 -16.59
C LYS A 88 8.07 4.45 -17.76
N SER A 89 9.34 4.87 -17.78
CA SER A 89 10.26 4.55 -18.88
C SER A 89 10.53 3.03 -19.04
N LEU A 90 10.32 2.27 -17.98
CA LEU A 90 10.48 0.81 -17.92
C LEU A 90 9.16 0.04 -18.13
N GLY A 91 8.10 0.74 -18.53
CA GLY A 91 6.81 0.12 -18.85
C GLY A 91 5.80 0.10 -17.69
N GLY A 92 6.04 0.86 -16.64
CA GLY A 92 5.07 1.10 -15.57
C GLY A 92 3.91 1.96 -16.07
N GLY A 93 2.68 1.64 -15.66
CA GLY A 93 1.47 2.33 -16.09
C GLY A 93 0.79 3.12 -14.99
N SER A 94 0.68 2.53 -13.80
CA SER A 94 -0.10 3.09 -12.70
C SER A 94 0.50 2.83 -11.33
N ILE A 95 0.15 3.70 -10.38
CA ILE A 95 0.48 3.56 -8.95
C ILE A 95 -0.78 3.79 -8.13
N VAL A 96 -1.06 2.89 -7.19
CA VAL A 96 -2.10 3.06 -6.17
C VAL A 96 -1.42 3.64 -4.93
N GLU A 97 -1.82 4.85 -4.59
CA GLU A 97 -1.24 5.64 -3.51
C GLU A 97 -2.07 5.46 -2.25
N ASN A 98 -1.47 4.84 -1.23
CA ASN A 98 -2.16 4.33 -0.03
C ASN A 98 -2.07 5.27 1.18
N THR A 99 -1.53 6.48 1.04
CA THR A 99 -1.45 7.44 2.15
C THR A 99 -2.83 8.02 2.46
N THR A 100 -3.32 7.77 3.67
CA THR A 100 -4.63 8.24 4.15
C THR A 100 -4.50 9.27 5.27
N LEU A 101 -5.61 9.69 5.84
CA LEU A 101 -5.63 10.65 6.95
C LEU A 101 -4.85 10.11 8.17
N GLY A 102 -3.98 10.96 8.70
CA GLY A 102 -3.01 10.65 9.76
C GLY A 102 -1.56 10.57 9.26
N LEU A 103 -1.33 10.44 7.96
CA LEU A 103 0.00 10.29 7.34
C LEU A 103 0.46 11.50 6.52
N GLU A 104 -0.26 12.63 6.57
CA GLU A 104 0.04 13.88 5.84
C GLU A 104 0.12 13.68 4.30
N ARG A 105 -0.92 13.08 3.70
CA ARG A 105 -1.04 12.92 2.24
C ARG A 105 -1.04 14.29 1.52
N ASP A 106 -0.61 14.32 0.24
CA ASP A 106 -0.64 15.51 -0.63
C ASP A 106 -1.18 15.16 -2.02
N ILE A 107 -2.50 15.23 -2.18
CA ILE A 107 -3.20 14.96 -3.45
C ILE A 107 -2.72 15.88 -4.57
N GLY A 108 -2.40 17.15 -4.25
CA GLY A 108 -1.87 18.11 -5.23
C GLY A 108 -0.51 17.68 -5.77
N PHE A 109 0.35 17.10 -4.94
CA PHE A 109 1.61 16.52 -5.37
C PHE A 109 1.39 15.28 -6.26
N TYR A 110 0.50 14.38 -5.88
CA TYR A 110 0.18 13.18 -6.69
C TYR A 110 -0.29 13.57 -8.09
N LYS A 111 -1.16 14.58 -8.18
CA LYS A 111 -1.63 15.10 -9.47
C LYS A 111 -0.47 15.64 -10.32
N ARG A 112 0.42 16.47 -9.75
CA ARG A 112 1.60 17.00 -10.48
C ARG A 112 2.52 15.87 -10.96
N VAL A 113 2.81 14.88 -10.12
CA VAL A 113 3.60 13.70 -10.53
C VAL A 113 2.93 12.95 -11.67
N SER A 114 1.62 12.69 -11.55
CA SER A 114 0.86 12.02 -12.62
C SER A 114 0.88 12.78 -13.94
N GLU A 115 0.73 14.11 -13.91
CA GLU A 115 0.75 14.98 -15.09
C GLU A 115 2.14 15.03 -15.74
N SER A 116 3.20 15.09 -14.95
CA SER A 116 4.58 15.21 -15.46
C SER A 116 5.17 13.91 -15.99
N THR A 117 4.73 12.76 -15.45
CA THR A 117 5.29 11.43 -15.79
C THR A 117 4.39 10.60 -16.69
N ASP A 118 3.15 10.99 -16.88
CA ASP A 118 2.09 10.20 -17.52
C ASP A 118 1.86 8.82 -16.89
N VAL A 119 2.10 8.69 -15.57
CA VAL A 119 1.70 7.54 -14.77
C VAL A 119 0.33 7.84 -14.16
N HIS A 120 -0.63 6.93 -14.27
CA HIS A 120 -1.90 7.07 -13.59
C HIS A 120 -1.71 6.87 -12.09
N ILE A 121 -2.18 7.81 -11.27
CA ILE A 121 -2.15 7.68 -9.82
C ILE A 121 -3.58 7.58 -9.32
N VAL A 122 -3.86 6.55 -8.54
CA VAL A 122 -5.15 6.31 -7.88
C VAL A 122 -4.97 6.62 -6.40
N ALA A 123 -5.59 7.70 -5.92
CA ALA A 123 -5.48 8.12 -4.53
C ALA A 123 -6.53 7.44 -3.65
N GLY A 124 -6.14 7.10 -2.42
CA GLY A 124 -7.01 6.48 -1.43
C GLY A 124 -7.72 7.48 -0.52
N THR A 125 -8.81 7.02 0.10
CA THR A 125 -9.49 7.68 1.22
C THR A 125 -9.64 6.74 2.40
N GLY A 126 -9.75 7.28 3.61
CA GLY A 126 -9.89 6.52 4.85
C GLY A 126 -8.97 7.03 5.94
N HIS A 127 -8.72 6.18 6.94
CA HIS A 127 -8.01 6.59 8.14
C HIS A 127 -6.93 5.55 8.50
N TYR A 128 -5.73 6.04 8.82
CA TYR A 128 -4.68 5.23 9.40
C TYR A 128 -5.01 4.91 10.87
N ILE A 129 -4.10 4.27 11.62
CA ILE A 129 -4.35 3.86 13.01
C ILE A 129 -4.77 5.03 13.92
N ALA A 130 -5.49 4.72 15.00
CA ALA A 130 -5.99 5.69 15.99
C ALA A 130 -4.90 6.61 16.53
N ASP A 131 -3.71 6.09 16.79
CA ASP A 131 -2.59 6.85 17.38
C ASP A 131 -2.10 8.01 16.48
N LEU A 132 -2.50 8.05 15.21
CA LEU A 132 -2.19 9.11 14.24
C LEU A 132 -3.38 10.01 13.92
N GLN A 133 -4.52 9.80 14.57
CA GLN A 133 -5.70 10.60 14.34
C GLN A 133 -5.85 11.76 15.34
N SER A 134 -6.50 12.83 14.91
CA SER A 134 -6.87 13.92 15.81
C SER A 134 -7.93 13.47 16.82
N GLU A 135 -8.01 14.15 17.97
CA GLU A 135 -9.06 13.89 18.95
C GLU A 135 -10.48 13.99 18.36
N ASN A 136 -10.70 14.92 17.43
CA ASN A 136 -11.98 15.05 16.75
C ASN A 136 -12.28 13.83 15.88
N THR A 137 -11.31 13.36 15.11
CA THR A 137 -11.45 12.14 14.30
C THR A 137 -11.71 10.91 15.17
N LEU A 138 -11.04 10.79 16.32
CA LEU A 138 -11.24 9.67 17.24
C LEU A 138 -12.66 9.63 17.83
N ARG A 139 -13.32 10.79 17.96
CA ARG A 139 -14.71 10.90 18.44
C ARG A 139 -15.74 10.68 17.34
N SER A 140 -15.33 10.64 16.08
CA SER A 140 -16.23 10.41 14.94
C SER A 140 -17.00 9.11 15.09
N THR A 141 -18.31 9.17 14.81
CA THR A 141 -19.16 7.99 14.73
C THR A 141 -18.80 7.16 13.49
N LYS A 142 -19.29 5.93 13.40
CA LYS A 142 -19.18 5.13 12.17
C LYS A 142 -19.79 5.87 10.97
N GLU A 143 -20.91 6.55 11.17
CA GLU A 143 -21.57 7.34 10.13
C GLU A 143 -20.73 8.54 9.66
N ASP A 144 -20.05 9.24 10.57
CA ASP A 144 -19.14 10.33 10.20
C ASP A 144 -17.98 9.83 9.34
N LEU A 145 -17.36 8.69 9.73
CA LEU A 145 -16.29 8.06 8.96
C LEU A 145 -16.78 7.59 7.57
N TYR A 146 -17.98 7.01 7.51
CA TYR A 146 -18.65 6.62 6.27
C TYR A 146 -18.88 7.84 5.36
N ASN A 147 -19.47 8.91 5.88
CA ASN A 147 -19.78 10.12 5.12
C ASN A 147 -18.53 10.81 4.61
N HIS A 148 -17.45 10.84 5.40
CA HIS A 148 -16.15 11.37 4.96
C HIS A 148 -15.63 10.61 3.73
N MET A 149 -15.57 9.29 3.78
CA MET A 149 -15.09 8.47 2.66
C MET A 149 -16.03 8.59 1.44
N LEU A 150 -17.34 8.62 1.66
CA LEU A 150 -18.33 8.83 0.59
C LEU A 150 -18.13 10.16 -0.13
N GLU A 151 -17.90 11.24 0.62
CA GLU A 151 -17.65 12.56 0.05
C GLU A 151 -16.39 12.59 -0.80
N GLU A 152 -15.27 12.03 -0.32
CA GLU A 152 -14.02 11.98 -1.07
C GLU A 152 -14.10 11.13 -2.34
N LEU A 153 -14.86 10.04 -2.31
CA LEU A 153 -15.08 9.17 -3.48
C LEU A 153 -16.05 9.78 -4.51
N THR A 154 -17.01 10.61 -4.08
CA THR A 154 -18.08 11.07 -4.96
C THR A 154 -18.01 12.53 -5.36
N ARG A 155 -17.51 13.39 -4.47
CA ARG A 155 -17.45 14.85 -4.68
C ARG A 155 -16.02 15.33 -4.89
N GLY A 156 -15.11 15.00 -3.97
CA GLY A 156 -13.70 15.37 -4.03
C GLY A 156 -13.02 15.28 -2.68
N CYS A 157 -11.69 15.09 -2.70
CA CYS A 157 -10.88 15.00 -1.49
C CYS A 157 -10.90 16.31 -0.71
N VAL A 158 -10.98 16.24 0.62
CA VAL A 158 -11.07 17.43 1.50
C VAL A 158 -9.88 18.37 1.31
N ASP A 159 -8.69 17.82 1.15
CA ASP A 159 -7.45 18.55 0.91
C ASP A 159 -7.22 18.98 -0.55
N TYR A 160 -8.00 18.46 -1.50
CA TYR A 160 -7.93 18.84 -2.91
C TYR A 160 -9.27 18.57 -3.65
N PRO A 161 -10.29 19.45 -3.55
CA PRO A 161 -11.68 19.17 -3.96
C PRO A 161 -11.89 18.87 -5.44
N SER A 162 -10.95 19.20 -6.32
CA SER A 162 -11.06 18.89 -7.75
C SER A 162 -10.64 17.46 -8.11
N VAL A 163 -10.15 16.67 -7.14
CA VAL A 163 -9.74 15.28 -7.29
C VAL A 163 -10.59 14.40 -6.40
N LYS A 164 -11.08 13.28 -6.92
CA LYS A 164 -11.78 12.25 -6.18
C LYS A 164 -10.85 11.10 -5.83
N ALA A 165 -11.06 10.49 -4.67
CA ALA A 165 -10.40 9.24 -4.33
C ALA A 165 -10.91 8.11 -5.23
N GLY A 166 -10.05 7.15 -5.57
CA GLY A 166 -10.39 6.01 -6.44
C GLY A 166 -10.71 4.72 -5.69
N PHE A 167 -10.37 4.64 -4.41
CA PHE A 167 -10.61 3.48 -3.55
C PHE A 167 -10.61 3.89 -2.07
N MET A 168 -11.04 2.99 -1.19
CA MET A 168 -10.89 3.17 0.25
C MET A 168 -9.61 2.47 0.71
N GLY A 169 -8.69 3.20 1.33
CA GLY A 169 -7.44 2.63 1.87
C GLY A 169 -6.21 3.54 1.71
N GLU A 170 -5.14 3.19 2.47
CA GLU A 170 -5.17 2.01 3.35
C GLU A 170 -5.94 2.33 4.65
N ILE A 171 -6.85 1.46 5.03
CA ILE A 171 -7.55 1.51 6.32
C ILE A 171 -6.74 0.64 7.28
N ALA A 172 -6.09 1.30 8.22
CA ALA A 172 -5.12 0.64 9.09
C ALA A 172 -5.70 0.26 10.45
N SER A 173 -5.13 -0.79 11.04
CA SER A 173 -5.54 -1.24 12.36
C SER A 173 -4.35 -1.70 13.20
N VAL A 174 -4.52 -1.59 14.51
CA VAL A 174 -3.70 -2.22 15.55
C VAL A 174 -4.29 -3.60 15.93
N TRP A 175 -3.62 -4.33 16.81
CA TRP A 175 -4.12 -5.60 17.33
C TRP A 175 -3.93 -5.67 18.85
N PRO A 176 -4.92 -6.08 19.61
CA PRO A 176 -6.34 -6.25 19.22
C PRO A 176 -6.95 -4.96 18.65
N LEU A 177 -7.99 -5.09 17.81
CA LEU A 177 -8.69 -3.94 17.23
C LEU A 177 -9.26 -3.04 18.34
N ARG A 178 -9.06 -1.73 18.21
CA ARG A 178 -9.70 -0.73 19.07
C ARG A 178 -11.04 -0.30 18.49
N ASP A 179 -11.83 0.41 19.28
CA ASP A 179 -13.16 0.89 18.84
C ASP A 179 -13.10 1.78 17.59
N PHE A 180 -12.06 2.61 17.46
CA PHE A 180 -11.90 3.47 16.29
C PHE A 180 -11.67 2.66 15.01
N GLU A 181 -10.72 1.73 15.02
CA GLU A 181 -10.43 0.88 13.87
C GLU A 181 -11.62 -0.01 13.52
N SER A 182 -12.33 -0.54 14.51
CA SER A 182 -13.54 -1.33 14.29
C SER A 182 -14.64 -0.52 13.59
N ARG A 183 -14.83 0.77 13.99
CA ARG A 183 -15.78 1.67 13.31
C ARG A 183 -15.33 1.98 11.88
N ALA A 184 -14.04 2.24 11.67
CA ALA A 184 -13.50 2.56 10.34
C ALA A 184 -13.65 1.38 9.36
N ILE A 185 -13.34 0.16 9.79
CA ILE A 185 -13.51 -1.07 9.00
C ILE A 185 -14.99 -1.31 8.68
N SER A 186 -15.88 -1.16 9.66
CA SER A 186 -17.32 -1.34 9.48
C SER A 186 -17.90 -0.28 8.54
N ALA A 187 -17.49 0.99 8.68
CA ALA A 187 -17.90 2.07 7.78
C ALA A 187 -17.48 1.78 6.32
N ALA A 188 -16.26 1.26 6.13
CA ALA A 188 -15.79 0.86 4.81
C ALA A 188 -16.58 -0.30 4.22
N GLY A 189 -16.99 -1.29 5.03
CA GLY A 189 -17.84 -2.39 4.59
C GLY A 189 -19.21 -1.92 4.09
N GLU A 190 -19.90 -1.08 4.86
CA GLU A 190 -21.18 -0.50 4.47
C GLU A 190 -21.07 0.35 3.20
N LEU A 191 -20.06 1.20 3.13
CA LEU A 191 -19.86 2.06 1.96
C LEU A 191 -19.49 1.24 0.71
N GLN A 192 -18.64 0.23 0.85
CA GLN A 192 -18.29 -0.64 -0.27
C GLN A 192 -19.51 -1.37 -0.84
N ALA A 193 -20.40 -1.86 0.03
CA ALA A 193 -21.65 -2.50 -0.39
C ALA A 193 -22.54 -1.55 -1.24
N GLN A 194 -22.50 -0.25 -0.93
CA GLN A 194 -23.29 0.75 -1.64
C GLN A 194 -22.66 1.19 -2.97
N ILE A 195 -21.32 1.40 -3.02
CA ILE A 195 -20.70 2.05 -4.19
C ILE A 195 -19.79 1.14 -5.01
N GLY A 196 -19.47 -0.06 -4.52
CA GLY A 196 -18.73 -1.08 -5.25
C GLY A 196 -17.27 -0.76 -5.56
N CYS A 197 -16.63 0.19 -4.83
CA CYS A 197 -15.20 0.50 -5.00
C CYS A 197 -14.28 -0.57 -4.40
N GLY A 198 -13.00 -0.55 -4.75
CA GLY A 198 -11.97 -1.34 -4.07
C GLY A 198 -11.70 -0.85 -2.66
N VAL A 199 -11.26 -1.75 -1.78
CA VAL A 199 -10.84 -1.45 -0.40
C VAL A 199 -9.49 -2.08 -0.14
N SER A 200 -8.58 -1.37 0.56
CA SER A 200 -7.28 -1.88 1.01
C SER A 200 -7.15 -1.74 2.51
N PHE A 201 -6.72 -2.81 3.17
CA PHE A 201 -6.54 -2.87 4.62
C PHE A 201 -5.07 -3.05 5.00
N HIS A 202 -4.63 -2.31 6.01
CA HIS A 202 -3.32 -2.46 6.65
C HIS A 202 -3.48 -3.20 7.98
N PRO A 203 -3.15 -4.50 8.08
CA PRO A 203 -3.27 -5.27 9.30
C PRO A 203 -2.09 -4.99 10.24
N HIS A 204 -2.31 -5.21 11.52
CA HIS A 204 -1.22 -5.43 12.47
C HIS A 204 -0.36 -6.64 12.06
N ARG A 205 0.80 -6.84 12.73
CA ARG A 205 1.73 -7.94 12.47
C ARG A 205 1.31 -9.28 13.08
N ASP A 206 0.25 -9.29 13.89
CA ASP A 206 -0.35 -10.51 14.43
C ASP A 206 -1.06 -11.30 13.30
N PRO A 207 -0.81 -12.62 13.16
CA PRO A 207 -1.39 -13.41 12.09
C PRO A 207 -2.91 -13.61 12.16
N GLU A 208 -3.56 -13.28 13.29
CA GLU A 208 -5.03 -13.29 13.41
C GLU A 208 -5.68 -11.99 12.92
N ALA A 209 -4.92 -10.88 12.89
CA ALA A 209 -5.45 -9.57 12.52
C ALA A 209 -6.08 -9.54 11.11
N PRO A 210 -5.49 -10.13 10.05
CA PRO A 210 -6.10 -10.16 8.71
C PRO A 210 -7.48 -10.85 8.69
N PHE A 211 -7.63 -11.93 9.43
CA PHE A 211 -8.89 -12.69 9.49
C PHE A 211 -9.99 -11.88 10.16
N GLU A 212 -9.70 -11.22 11.28
CA GLU A 212 -10.66 -10.40 12.00
C GLU A 212 -11.09 -9.16 11.21
N ILE A 213 -10.16 -8.52 10.49
CA ILE A 213 -10.49 -7.39 9.61
C ILE A 213 -11.49 -7.82 8.53
N ILE A 214 -11.23 -8.94 7.83
CA ILE A 214 -12.13 -9.45 6.79
C ILE A 214 -13.47 -9.87 7.37
N ARG A 215 -13.50 -10.46 8.59
CA ARG A 215 -14.73 -10.82 9.28
C ARG A 215 -15.60 -9.59 9.54
N LEU A 216 -15.05 -8.54 10.18
CA LEU A 216 -15.78 -7.30 10.48
C LEU A 216 -16.26 -6.58 9.21
N TYR A 217 -15.40 -6.51 8.19
CA TYR A 217 -15.74 -5.91 6.91
C TYR A 217 -16.90 -6.64 6.23
N ALA A 218 -16.88 -7.97 6.20
CA ALA A 218 -17.95 -8.79 5.62
C ALA A 218 -19.26 -8.70 6.41
N GLU A 219 -19.20 -8.70 7.76
CA GLU A 219 -20.35 -8.50 8.63
C GLU A 219 -21.03 -7.14 8.40
N ALA A 220 -20.27 -6.11 8.05
CA ALA A 220 -20.80 -4.80 7.66
C ALA A 220 -21.34 -4.75 6.20
N GLY A 221 -21.35 -5.87 5.49
CA GLY A 221 -21.88 -5.99 4.13
C GLY A 221 -20.86 -5.83 3.01
N GLY A 222 -19.59 -5.60 3.33
CA GLY A 222 -18.52 -5.43 2.34
C GLY A 222 -18.26 -6.71 1.54
N LYS A 223 -18.08 -6.56 0.23
CA LYS A 223 -17.77 -7.67 -0.68
C LYS A 223 -16.30 -8.04 -0.58
N VAL A 224 -16.00 -9.22 -0.04
CA VAL A 224 -14.63 -9.69 0.21
C VAL A 224 -13.79 -9.75 -1.07
N ASP A 225 -14.39 -10.02 -2.21
CA ASP A 225 -13.72 -10.06 -3.52
C ASP A 225 -13.26 -8.68 -4.03
N LYS A 226 -13.65 -7.59 -3.35
CA LYS A 226 -13.18 -6.21 -3.55
C LYS A 226 -12.22 -5.73 -2.46
N ALA A 227 -11.92 -6.57 -1.48
CA ALA A 227 -10.97 -6.27 -0.41
C ALA A 227 -9.55 -6.72 -0.78
N VAL A 228 -8.57 -5.90 -0.45
CA VAL A 228 -7.14 -6.24 -0.47
C VAL A 228 -6.65 -6.30 0.98
N MET A 229 -5.95 -7.36 1.33
CA MET A 229 -5.19 -7.43 2.57
C MET A 229 -3.72 -7.21 2.27
N SER A 230 -3.20 -6.06 2.71
CA SER A 230 -1.80 -5.67 2.53
C SER A 230 -0.85 -6.41 3.45
N HIS A 231 0.42 -6.39 3.13
CA HIS A 231 1.52 -6.84 3.98
C HIS A 231 1.43 -8.30 4.44
N LEU A 232 0.82 -9.18 3.64
CA LEU A 232 0.75 -10.60 3.98
C LEU A 232 2.13 -11.26 4.00
N ASP A 233 3.08 -10.70 3.25
CA ASP A 233 4.48 -11.13 3.21
C ASP A 233 5.29 -10.81 4.48
N ARG A 234 4.70 -10.12 5.47
CA ARG A 234 5.25 -9.96 6.83
C ARG A 234 4.30 -10.44 7.94
N THR A 235 3.07 -10.80 7.59
CA THR A 235 2.02 -11.12 8.57
C THR A 235 1.65 -12.60 8.57
N LEU A 236 1.60 -13.24 7.40
CA LEU A 236 1.24 -14.66 7.26
C LEU A 236 2.43 -15.47 6.70
N LEU A 237 3.45 -15.67 7.52
CA LEU A 237 4.67 -16.38 7.14
C LEU A 237 4.51 -17.92 7.14
N ASP A 238 3.52 -18.44 7.88
CA ASP A 238 3.15 -19.86 7.81
C ASP A 238 2.40 -20.14 6.48
N PRO A 239 2.94 -21.03 5.62
CA PRO A 239 2.33 -21.39 4.33
C PRO A 239 0.89 -21.92 4.45
N ALA A 240 0.59 -22.67 5.51
CA ALA A 240 -0.76 -23.21 5.74
C ALA A 240 -1.76 -22.09 6.07
N LYS A 241 -1.35 -21.13 6.91
CA LYS A 241 -2.17 -19.98 7.30
C LYS A 241 -2.38 -19.01 6.14
N LEU A 242 -1.36 -18.78 5.31
CA LEU A 242 -1.50 -17.99 4.10
C LEU A 242 -2.51 -18.62 3.12
N LEU A 243 -2.44 -19.94 2.94
CA LEU A 243 -3.39 -20.67 2.09
C LEU A 243 -4.81 -20.63 2.69
N GLU A 244 -4.95 -20.77 4.01
CA GLU A 244 -6.23 -20.62 4.71
C GLU A 244 -6.85 -19.25 4.44
N PHE A 245 -6.06 -18.17 4.63
CA PHE A 245 -6.51 -16.80 4.37
C PHE A 245 -6.95 -16.60 2.91
N SER A 246 -6.19 -17.13 1.95
CA SER A 246 -6.52 -17.00 0.52
C SER A 246 -7.88 -17.59 0.13
N LYS A 247 -8.43 -18.52 0.94
CA LYS A 247 -9.77 -19.13 0.72
C LYS A 247 -10.92 -18.17 1.07
N LEU A 248 -10.66 -17.09 1.82
CA LEU A 248 -11.66 -16.08 2.14
C LEU A 248 -12.09 -15.29 0.89
N GLY A 249 -11.26 -15.24 -0.17
CA GLY A 249 -11.61 -14.63 -1.45
C GLY A 249 -11.16 -13.16 -1.62
N SER A 250 -10.53 -12.54 -0.61
CA SER A 250 -9.87 -11.23 -0.75
C SER A 250 -8.59 -11.35 -1.57
N TYR A 251 -8.10 -10.21 -2.06
CA TYR A 251 -6.78 -10.17 -2.65
C TYR A 251 -5.70 -10.34 -1.58
N CYS A 252 -4.73 -11.22 -1.87
CA CYS A 252 -3.52 -11.41 -1.08
C CYS A 252 -2.42 -10.52 -1.65
N GLN A 253 -1.99 -9.49 -0.90
CA GLN A 253 -1.02 -8.53 -1.37
C GLN A 253 0.35 -8.77 -0.73
N PHE A 254 1.36 -8.88 -1.59
CA PHE A 254 2.78 -8.98 -1.28
C PHE A 254 3.42 -7.66 -1.67
N ASP A 255 3.56 -6.77 -0.71
CA ASP A 255 3.90 -5.36 -0.98
C ASP A 255 5.18 -4.87 -0.29
N LEU A 256 6.03 -5.78 0.16
CA LEU A 256 7.31 -5.41 0.76
C LEU A 256 8.52 -5.81 -0.11
N PHE A 257 8.32 -5.96 -1.43
CA PHE A 257 9.42 -6.24 -2.34
C PHE A 257 10.53 -5.19 -2.23
N GLY A 258 11.78 -5.65 -2.17
CA GLY A 258 12.96 -4.82 -1.94
C GLY A 258 13.23 -4.50 -0.46
N THR A 259 12.34 -4.88 0.47
CA THR A 259 12.59 -4.77 1.91
C THR A 259 13.25 -6.06 2.41
N GLU A 260 14.58 -6.02 2.54
CA GLU A 260 15.40 -7.12 3.04
C GLU A 260 16.24 -6.61 4.21
N VAL A 261 15.70 -6.69 5.43
CA VAL A 261 16.36 -6.27 6.67
C VAL A 261 16.61 -7.47 7.55
N SER A 262 17.76 -7.49 8.22
CA SER A 262 18.12 -8.58 9.14
C SER A 262 17.32 -8.53 10.44
N TYR A 263 16.69 -7.38 10.73
CA TYR A 263 16.02 -7.13 11.99
C TYR A 263 14.86 -6.16 11.75
N TYR A 264 13.63 -6.62 11.93
CA TYR A 264 12.46 -5.79 11.73
C TYR A 264 12.11 -5.02 13.01
N GLN A 265 12.49 -3.75 13.09
CA GLN A 265 12.36 -2.90 14.30
C GLN A 265 10.91 -2.72 14.79
N LEU A 266 9.90 -2.88 13.95
CA LEU A 266 8.49 -2.71 14.34
C LEU A 266 7.84 -4.00 14.85
N ASN A 267 8.48 -5.14 14.64
CA ASN A 267 8.13 -6.42 15.26
C ASN A 267 9.35 -7.35 15.24
N VAL A 268 10.04 -7.44 16.36
CA VAL A 268 11.30 -8.19 16.50
C VAL A 268 11.15 -9.70 16.33
N ASP A 269 9.94 -10.22 16.45
CA ASP A 269 9.63 -11.65 16.29
C ASP A 269 9.32 -12.00 14.81
N THR A 270 9.35 -11.03 13.92
CA THR A 270 9.12 -11.25 12.49
C THR A 270 10.43 -11.36 11.74
N ASP A 271 10.69 -12.53 11.16
CA ASP A 271 11.74 -12.70 10.16
C ASP A 271 11.26 -12.12 8.82
N MET A 272 11.76 -10.93 8.46
CA MET A 272 11.35 -10.28 7.21
C MET A 272 11.80 -11.11 6.01
N PRO A 273 10.89 -11.61 5.15
CA PRO A 273 11.27 -12.42 4.01
C PRO A 273 12.12 -11.65 3.00
N SER A 274 13.04 -12.34 2.36
CA SER A 274 13.69 -11.85 1.14
C SER A 274 12.73 -11.90 -0.05
N ASP A 275 13.05 -11.17 -1.13
CA ASP A 275 12.26 -11.24 -2.37
C ASP A 275 12.16 -12.67 -2.92
N ALA A 276 13.20 -13.48 -2.72
CA ALA A 276 13.18 -14.89 -3.10
C ALA A 276 12.12 -15.68 -2.32
N GLN A 277 11.95 -15.41 -1.05
CA GLN A 277 10.93 -16.07 -0.21
C GLN A 277 9.52 -15.56 -0.57
N ARG A 278 9.35 -14.26 -0.84
CA ARG A 278 8.07 -13.70 -1.36
C ARG A 278 7.65 -14.37 -2.66
N ILE A 279 8.60 -14.62 -3.57
CA ILE A 279 8.33 -15.37 -4.82
C ILE A 279 7.87 -16.81 -4.50
N VAL A 280 8.42 -17.47 -3.48
CA VAL A 280 7.94 -18.80 -3.05
C VAL A 280 6.50 -18.73 -2.56
N MET A 281 6.15 -17.73 -1.74
CA MET A 281 4.78 -17.53 -1.25
C MET A 281 3.79 -17.30 -2.41
N ILE A 282 4.14 -16.46 -3.38
CA ILE A 282 3.33 -16.24 -4.59
C ILE A 282 3.16 -17.55 -5.38
N LYS A 283 4.25 -18.29 -5.60
CA LYS A 283 4.19 -19.58 -6.31
C LYS A 283 3.30 -20.60 -5.62
N GLN A 284 3.32 -20.64 -4.29
CA GLN A 284 2.40 -21.48 -3.53
C GLN A 284 0.95 -21.14 -3.86
N LEU A 285 0.55 -19.87 -3.80
CA LEU A 285 -0.82 -19.47 -4.12
C LEU A 285 -1.18 -19.74 -5.59
N VAL A 286 -0.24 -19.53 -6.52
CA VAL A 286 -0.44 -19.86 -7.95
C VAL A 286 -0.65 -21.37 -8.15
N SER A 287 0.12 -22.22 -7.45
CA SER A 287 -0.06 -23.67 -7.54
C SER A 287 -1.40 -24.18 -7.00
N GLU A 288 -2.07 -23.37 -6.18
CA GLU A 288 -3.41 -23.62 -5.63
C GLU A 288 -4.53 -22.93 -6.45
N GLY A 289 -4.19 -22.39 -7.65
CA GLY A 289 -5.15 -21.72 -8.54
C GLY A 289 -5.68 -20.38 -7.99
N LYS A 290 -4.85 -19.64 -7.24
CA LYS A 290 -5.23 -18.37 -6.62
C LYS A 290 -4.63 -17.14 -7.32
N GLU A 291 -4.07 -17.29 -8.51
CA GLU A 291 -3.43 -16.21 -9.27
C GLU A 291 -4.35 -15.02 -9.54
N ASP A 292 -5.66 -15.21 -9.59
CA ASP A 292 -6.67 -14.14 -9.77
C ASP A 292 -6.84 -13.23 -8.55
N LYS A 293 -6.20 -13.57 -7.42
CA LYS A 293 -6.31 -12.87 -6.14
C LYS A 293 -4.94 -12.50 -5.55
N ILE A 294 -3.94 -12.32 -6.38
CA ILE A 294 -2.59 -11.89 -5.96
C ILE A 294 -2.34 -10.46 -6.47
N LEU A 295 -1.77 -9.62 -5.62
CA LEU A 295 -1.26 -8.28 -5.95
C LEU A 295 0.18 -8.13 -5.44
N MET A 296 0.94 -7.20 -6.06
CA MET A 296 2.36 -6.97 -5.74
C MET A 296 2.68 -5.48 -5.69
N SER A 297 3.51 -5.06 -4.72
CA SER A 297 4.05 -3.71 -4.63
C SER A 297 5.33 -3.64 -3.79
N HIS A 298 5.78 -2.42 -3.43
CA HIS A 298 6.99 -2.22 -2.62
C HIS A 298 6.70 -1.61 -1.25
N ASP A 299 5.59 -0.87 -1.08
CA ASP A 299 5.30 -0.08 0.11
C ASP A 299 6.47 0.88 0.44
N ILE A 300 6.89 1.69 -0.55
CA ILE A 300 7.96 2.67 -0.33
C ILE A 300 7.43 3.80 0.55
N HIS A 301 7.76 3.76 1.83
CA HIS A 301 7.34 4.75 2.84
C HIS A 301 8.53 5.46 3.51
N THR A 302 9.76 5.22 3.04
CA THR A 302 10.99 5.78 3.60
C THR A 302 12.00 6.13 2.49
N LYS A 303 12.77 7.23 2.70
CA LYS A 303 13.67 7.78 1.69
C LYS A 303 14.74 6.81 1.19
N HIS A 304 15.33 6.00 2.09
CA HIS A 304 16.43 5.10 1.73
C HIS A 304 16.04 4.05 0.68
N ARG A 305 14.76 3.91 0.38
CA ARG A 305 14.25 2.99 -0.64
C ARG A 305 14.15 3.63 -2.04
N LEU A 306 14.23 4.98 -2.12
CA LEU A 306 14.28 5.72 -3.38
C LEU A 306 15.68 5.68 -3.99
N THR A 307 15.77 5.67 -5.32
CA THR A 307 17.06 5.53 -6.06
C THR A 307 18.05 6.65 -5.74
N LYS A 308 17.58 7.91 -5.62
CA LYS A 308 18.38 9.06 -5.21
C LYS A 308 19.15 8.81 -3.91
N PHE A 309 18.62 8.01 -3.01
CA PHE A 309 19.18 7.70 -1.70
C PHE A 309 19.80 6.30 -1.59
N GLY A 310 20.07 5.65 -2.74
CA GLY A 310 20.71 4.34 -2.79
C GLY A 310 19.76 3.16 -2.61
N GLY A 311 18.44 3.39 -2.77
CA GLY A 311 17.43 2.37 -2.74
C GLY A 311 17.13 1.76 -4.10
N HIS A 312 16.11 0.93 -4.16
CA HIS A 312 15.70 0.20 -5.35
C HIS A 312 14.66 0.95 -6.22
N GLY A 313 13.97 1.96 -5.65
CA GLY A 313 12.93 2.75 -6.35
C GLY A 313 11.69 1.97 -6.75
N TYR A 314 10.71 2.66 -7.35
CA TYR A 314 9.45 2.06 -7.81
C TYR A 314 9.62 1.11 -9.01
N SER A 315 10.78 1.04 -9.62
CA SER A 315 11.04 0.17 -10.77
C SER A 315 11.49 -1.25 -10.41
N HIS A 316 11.75 -1.53 -9.14
CA HIS A 316 12.36 -2.78 -8.68
C HIS A 316 11.57 -4.03 -9.08
N ILE A 317 10.25 -4.01 -8.96
CA ILE A 317 9.43 -5.14 -9.41
C ILE A 317 9.68 -5.39 -10.89
N ILE A 318 9.60 -4.39 -11.75
CA ILE A 318 9.76 -4.55 -13.20
C ILE A 318 11.17 -5.06 -13.55
N THR A 319 12.19 -4.45 -12.97
CA THR A 319 13.59 -4.71 -13.36
C THR A 319 14.17 -5.98 -12.75
N ASN A 320 13.76 -6.34 -11.53
CA ASN A 320 14.38 -7.40 -10.77
C ASN A 320 13.44 -8.55 -10.44
N VAL A 321 12.18 -8.26 -10.04
CA VAL A 321 11.28 -9.29 -9.52
C VAL A 321 10.58 -10.05 -10.65
N LEU A 322 10.03 -9.36 -11.66
CA LEU A 322 9.33 -10.03 -12.77
C LEU A 322 10.23 -10.99 -13.56
N PRO A 323 11.48 -10.64 -13.92
CA PRO A 323 12.40 -11.60 -14.53
C PRO A 323 12.66 -12.83 -13.63
N ARG A 324 12.74 -12.64 -12.32
CA ARG A 324 12.93 -13.75 -11.38
C ARG A 324 11.70 -14.65 -11.26
N LEU A 325 10.49 -14.07 -11.25
CA LEU A 325 9.23 -14.84 -11.30
C LEU A 325 9.23 -15.76 -12.53
N LYS A 326 9.58 -15.22 -13.70
CA LYS A 326 9.69 -15.98 -14.95
C LYS A 326 10.73 -17.10 -14.86
N ASN A 327 11.91 -16.80 -14.34
CA ASN A 327 12.99 -17.80 -14.13
C ASN A 327 12.59 -18.89 -13.11
N LYS A 328 11.66 -18.60 -12.21
CA LYS A 328 11.11 -19.53 -11.23
C LYS A 328 9.88 -20.28 -11.75
N GLY A 329 9.52 -20.10 -13.02
CA GLY A 329 8.53 -20.90 -13.73
C GLY A 329 7.12 -20.31 -13.79
N LEU A 330 6.90 -19.04 -13.40
CA LEU A 330 5.64 -18.36 -13.67
C LEU A 330 5.59 -17.96 -15.16
N THR A 331 4.45 -18.19 -15.81
CA THR A 331 4.25 -17.76 -17.19
C THR A 331 4.05 -16.24 -17.28
N GLN A 332 4.28 -15.68 -18.46
CA GLN A 332 4.04 -14.26 -18.68
C GLN A 332 2.57 -13.89 -18.44
N GLU A 333 1.65 -14.79 -18.80
CA GLU A 333 0.20 -14.63 -18.59
C GLU A 333 -0.13 -14.48 -17.08
N VAL A 334 0.42 -15.32 -16.22
CA VAL A 334 0.24 -15.22 -14.75
C VAL A 334 0.85 -13.93 -14.21
N ILE A 335 2.03 -13.53 -14.70
CA ILE A 335 2.68 -12.29 -14.32
C ILE A 335 1.83 -11.07 -14.71
N ASP A 336 1.28 -11.05 -15.92
CA ASP A 336 0.44 -9.95 -16.39
C ASP A 336 -0.90 -9.93 -15.64
N LYS A 337 -1.48 -11.09 -15.36
CA LYS A 337 -2.66 -11.20 -14.50
C LYS A 337 -2.43 -10.53 -13.13
N ILE A 338 -1.34 -10.86 -12.44
CA ILE A 338 -1.01 -10.33 -11.10
C ILE A 338 -0.75 -8.82 -11.14
N THR A 339 -0.11 -8.31 -12.20
CA THR A 339 0.39 -6.93 -12.22
C THR A 339 -0.41 -5.98 -13.12
N ILE A 340 -1.35 -6.49 -13.92
CA ILE A 340 -2.19 -5.69 -14.83
C ILE A 340 -3.68 -5.98 -14.58
N ASP A 341 -4.12 -7.23 -14.76
CA ASP A 341 -5.55 -7.55 -14.77
C ASP A 341 -6.18 -7.47 -13.38
N ASN A 342 -5.53 -8.05 -12.37
CA ASN A 342 -6.02 -8.03 -10.99
C ASN A 342 -6.14 -6.60 -10.43
N PRO A 343 -5.11 -5.72 -10.57
CA PRO A 343 -5.24 -4.32 -10.17
C PRO A 343 -6.40 -3.61 -10.86
N ALA A 344 -6.53 -3.77 -12.17
CA ALA A 344 -7.62 -3.17 -12.94
C ALA A 344 -8.99 -3.66 -12.46
N LYS A 345 -9.14 -4.98 -12.26
CA LYS A 345 -10.39 -5.59 -11.76
C LYS A 345 -10.74 -5.13 -10.34
N TRP A 346 -9.75 -5.03 -9.45
CA TRP A 346 -9.95 -4.53 -8.09
C TRP A 346 -10.41 -3.08 -8.05
N LEU A 347 -9.74 -2.20 -8.83
CA LEU A 347 -9.98 -0.75 -8.81
C LEU A 347 -11.20 -0.33 -9.63
N THR A 348 -11.66 -1.16 -10.56
CA THR A 348 -12.86 -0.84 -11.35
C THR A 348 -14.08 -0.73 -10.44
N MET A 349 -14.74 0.41 -10.48
CA MET A 349 -15.97 0.64 -9.73
C MET A 349 -17.08 -0.26 -10.29
N ALA A 350 -17.66 -1.10 -9.43
CA ALA A 350 -18.81 -1.90 -9.81
C ALA A 350 -20.05 -1.00 -10.05
N ASN A 351 -21.03 -1.52 -10.80
CA ASN A 351 -22.35 -0.91 -10.85
C ASN A 351 -22.96 -1.00 -9.45
N ALA A 352 -23.32 0.14 -8.88
CA ALA A 352 -24.15 0.19 -7.68
C ALA A 352 -25.57 -0.27 -8.01
#